data_9587fa7f14cfe46a7af6ce436454dfa2
#
_entry.id   9587fa7f14cfe46a7af6ce436454dfa2
#
_cell.length_a   1.000
_cell.length_b   1.000
_cell.length_c   1.000
_cell.angle_alpha   90.00
_cell.angle_beta   90.00
_cell.angle_gamma   90.00
#
_symmetry.space_group_name_H-M   'P 1'
#
loop_
_entity.id
_entity.type
_entity.pdbx_description
1 polymer ?
#
loop_
_entity_poly.entity_id
_entity_poly.type
_entity_poly.pdbx_seq_one_letter_code
_entity_poly.pdbx_strand_id
1 'polypeptide(L)'
;MKSSSVSIRIEGLLKMMDEAYDKRAWHGPNLKGSLRGISSLDAAWRPGKNRHNIWEIALHAAYWKYVVLRRLLGKKRGSFDVAGSNWFLRPVEISEKAWKADLRILEKLHQELRRVVAGVKEKDLDLAPKGSQSSNEFLIRGIAFHDIYHAGQIQLLKRMKRNAS
;
A
#
# COMPACT_ATOMS: atom_id res chain seq x y z
N MET A 1 -25.33 -25.64 -5.75
CA MET A 1 -24.45 -24.60 -5.15
C MET A 1 -24.47 -23.40 -6.09
N LYS A 2 -25.09 -22.28 -5.68
CA LYS A 2 -25.02 -21.02 -6.46
C LYS A 2 -23.61 -20.47 -6.33
N SER A 3 -22.83 -20.50 -7.40
CA SER A 3 -21.62 -19.71 -7.51
C SER A 3 -22.00 -18.26 -7.27
N SER A 4 -21.64 -17.69 -6.14
CA SER A 4 -21.82 -16.28 -5.85
C SER A 4 -20.85 -15.53 -6.78
N SER A 5 -21.35 -15.12 -7.94
CA SER A 5 -20.58 -14.22 -8.81
C SER A 5 -20.23 -12.95 -8.02
N VAL A 6 -18.95 -12.62 -8.01
CA VAL A 6 -18.48 -11.34 -7.44
C VAL A 6 -19.21 -10.23 -8.19
N SER A 7 -19.73 -9.21 -7.49
CA SER A 7 -20.44 -8.13 -8.14
C SER A 7 -19.50 -7.29 -9.03
N ILE A 8 -20.07 -6.68 -10.07
CA ILE A 8 -19.33 -5.82 -11.01
C ILE A 8 -18.62 -4.67 -10.27
N ARG A 9 -19.23 -4.10 -9.23
CA ARG A 9 -18.60 -3.06 -8.41
C ARG A 9 -17.34 -3.59 -7.69
N ILE A 10 -17.45 -4.76 -7.07
CA ILE A 10 -16.29 -5.39 -6.37
C ILE A 10 -15.20 -5.76 -7.37
N GLU A 11 -15.56 -6.31 -8.53
CA GLU A 11 -14.57 -6.61 -9.59
C GLU A 11 -13.84 -5.34 -10.06
N GLY A 12 -14.55 -4.23 -10.23
CA GLY A 12 -13.97 -2.94 -10.58
C GLY A 12 -12.98 -2.44 -9.53
N LEU A 13 -13.34 -2.54 -8.24
CA LEU A 13 -12.46 -2.16 -7.13
C LEU A 13 -11.22 -3.05 -7.06
N LEU A 14 -11.36 -4.37 -7.25
CA LEU A 14 -10.22 -5.31 -7.27
C LEU A 14 -9.27 -5.01 -8.44
N LYS A 15 -9.80 -4.74 -9.64
CA LYS A 15 -8.99 -4.35 -10.81
C LYS A 15 -8.20 -3.06 -10.51
N MET A 16 -8.86 -2.05 -9.95
CA MET A 16 -8.20 -0.79 -9.55
C MET A 16 -7.07 -1.03 -8.56
N MET A 17 -7.28 -1.85 -7.53
CA MET A 17 -6.24 -2.23 -6.56
C MET A 17 -5.09 -2.99 -7.22
N ASP A 18 -5.39 -3.93 -8.11
CA ASP A 18 -4.41 -4.73 -8.84
C ASP A 18 -3.53 -3.84 -9.75
N GLU A 19 -4.13 -2.92 -10.50
CA GLU A 19 -3.41 -1.98 -11.36
C GLU A 19 -2.55 -1.01 -10.55
N ALA A 20 -3.04 -0.54 -9.41
CA ALA A 20 -2.30 0.36 -8.54
C ALA A 20 -1.08 -0.32 -7.88
N TYR A 21 -1.14 -1.63 -7.64
CA TYR A 21 -0.12 -2.35 -6.88
C TYR A 21 0.86 -3.15 -7.73
N ASP A 22 0.41 -4.14 -8.53
CA ASP A 22 1.30 -5.11 -9.19
C ASP A 22 0.91 -5.52 -10.62
N LYS A 23 -0.29 -5.19 -11.11
CA LYS A 23 -0.71 -5.52 -12.46
C LYS A 23 -0.39 -4.42 -13.46
N ARG A 24 -0.46 -4.77 -14.75
CA ARG A 24 -0.27 -3.79 -15.84
C ARG A 24 -1.29 -2.67 -15.69
N ALA A 25 -0.82 -1.42 -15.70
CA ALA A 25 -1.62 -0.22 -15.62
C ALA A 25 -1.32 0.74 -16.77
N TRP A 26 -2.30 1.53 -17.17
CA TRP A 26 -2.15 2.52 -18.25
C TRP A 26 -1.16 3.64 -17.87
N HIS A 27 -1.17 4.05 -16.59
CA HIS A 27 -0.36 5.18 -16.12
C HIS A 27 1.15 4.89 -15.98
N GLY A 28 1.61 3.66 -16.21
CA GLY A 28 3.01 3.26 -16.06
C GLY A 28 3.29 2.46 -14.79
N PRO A 29 4.42 2.68 -14.08
CA PRO A 29 4.78 1.87 -12.93
C PRO A 29 3.78 2.00 -11.78
N ASN A 30 3.29 0.85 -11.30
CA ASN A 30 2.54 0.71 -10.06
C ASN A 30 3.49 0.66 -8.83
N LEU A 31 2.94 0.54 -7.62
CA LEU A 31 3.74 0.60 -6.40
C LEU A 31 4.82 -0.50 -6.36
N LYS A 32 4.46 -1.75 -6.58
CA LYS A 32 5.41 -2.88 -6.57
C LYS A 32 6.43 -2.77 -7.71
N GLY A 33 5.99 -2.34 -8.89
CA GLY A 33 6.85 -2.06 -10.03
C GLY A 33 7.85 -0.96 -9.76
N SER A 34 7.45 0.08 -9.04
CA SER A 34 8.31 1.19 -8.63
C SER A 34 9.40 0.77 -7.64
N LEU A 35 9.11 -0.24 -6.80
CA LEU A 35 10.04 -0.80 -5.81
C LEU A 35 10.98 -1.87 -6.39
N ARG A 36 10.74 -2.34 -7.62
CA ARG A 36 11.54 -3.41 -8.23
C ARG A 36 12.99 -2.97 -8.46
N GLY A 37 13.92 -3.85 -8.07
CA GLY A 37 15.35 -3.65 -8.30
C GLY A 37 16.00 -2.57 -7.45
N ILE A 38 15.32 -2.06 -6.42
CA ILE A 38 15.89 -1.10 -5.49
C ILE A 38 16.67 -1.85 -4.42
N SER A 39 17.96 -1.50 -4.27
CA SER A 39 18.81 -1.99 -3.18
C SER A 39 18.47 -1.32 -1.84
N SER A 40 18.90 -1.90 -0.73
CA SER A 40 18.74 -1.30 0.59
C SER A 40 19.41 0.09 0.69
N LEU A 41 20.57 0.27 0.04
CA LEU A 41 21.27 1.55 -0.04
C LEU A 41 20.45 2.59 -0.83
N ASP A 42 19.87 2.18 -1.97
CA ASP A 42 19.03 3.07 -2.76
C ASP A 42 17.75 3.44 -2.02
N ALA A 43 17.15 2.48 -1.32
CA ALA A 43 15.94 2.71 -0.53
C ALA A 43 16.19 3.65 0.66
N ALA A 44 17.38 3.62 1.24
CA ALA A 44 17.79 4.46 2.37
C ALA A 44 18.19 5.90 1.96
N TRP A 45 18.49 6.13 0.68
CA TRP A 45 18.92 7.44 0.22
C TRP A 45 17.83 8.51 0.40
N ARG A 46 18.23 9.71 0.87
CA ARG A 46 17.35 10.86 1.08
C ARG A 46 17.73 12.01 0.13
N PRO A 47 16.76 12.65 -0.50
CA PRO A 47 17.02 13.79 -1.38
C PRO A 47 17.41 15.06 -0.61
N GLY A 48 17.30 15.05 0.71
CA GLY A 48 17.66 16.15 1.59
C GLY A 48 17.29 15.87 3.04
N LYS A 49 17.77 16.74 3.94
CA LYS A 49 17.44 16.68 5.36
C LYS A 49 15.92 16.76 5.55
N ASN A 50 15.36 15.93 6.43
CA ASN A 50 13.92 15.89 6.75
C ASN A 50 13.01 15.53 5.56
N ARG A 51 13.55 14.84 4.55
CA ARG A 51 12.75 14.26 3.46
C ARG A 51 12.64 12.75 3.62
N HIS A 52 11.50 12.20 3.25
CA HIS A 52 11.31 10.76 3.26
C HIS A 52 12.13 10.07 2.18
N ASN A 53 12.62 8.88 2.51
CA ASN A 53 13.27 7.98 1.56
C ASN A 53 12.29 6.93 1.04
N ILE A 54 12.73 6.13 0.08
CA ILE A 54 11.89 5.07 -0.53
C ILE A 54 11.47 4.02 0.50
N TRP A 55 12.34 3.69 1.45
CA TRP A 55 12.05 2.70 2.49
C TRP A 55 10.89 3.14 3.40
N GLU A 56 10.92 4.38 3.84
CA GLU A 56 9.85 4.96 4.66
C GLU A 56 8.52 5.01 3.90
N ILE A 57 8.56 5.35 2.60
CA ILE A 57 7.36 5.36 1.75
C ILE A 57 6.77 3.95 1.61
N ALA A 58 7.60 2.91 1.45
CA ALA A 58 7.13 1.53 1.36
C ALA A 58 6.43 1.07 2.64
N LEU A 59 6.99 1.36 3.82
CA LEU A 59 6.35 1.04 5.09
C LEU A 59 5.11 1.89 5.38
N HIS A 60 5.10 3.15 4.98
CA HIS A 60 3.93 4.00 5.06
C HIS A 60 2.77 3.45 4.22
N ALA A 61 3.05 2.98 3.00
CA ALA A 61 2.05 2.32 2.17
C ALA A 61 1.51 1.03 2.83
N ALA A 62 2.39 0.23 3.45
CA ALA A 62 2.01 -0.96 4.21
C ALA A 62 1.11 -0.62 5.40
N TYR A 63 1.46 0.43 6.15
CA TYR A 63 0.68 0.89 7.31
C TYR A 63 -0.76 1.29 6.92
N TRP A 64 -0.93 2.01 5.82
CA TRP A 64 -2.28 2.42 5.41
C TRP A 64 -3.10 1.26 4.86
N LYS A 65 -2.48 0.26 4.24
CA LYS A 65 -3.17 -1.01 3.91
C LYS A 65 -3.66 -1.72 5.18
N TYR A 66 -2.83 -1.78 6.21
CA TYR A 66 -3.20 -2.31 7.52
C TYR A 66 -4.37 -1.53 8.16
N VAL A 67 -4.36 -0.21 8.10
CA VAL A 67 -5.45 0.62 8.64
C VAL A 67 -6.76 0.36 7.92
N VAL A 68 -6.77 0.33 6.57
CA VAL A 68 -7.96 0.05 5.77
C VAL A 68 -8.45 -1.37 6.01
N LEU A 69 -7.56 -2.37 6.00
CA LEU A 69 -7.88 -3.76 6.28
C LEU A 69 -8.64 -3.92 7.60
N ARG A 70 -8.15 -3.31 8.66
CA ARG A 70 -8.79 -3.37 9.97
C ARG A 70 -10.15 -2.68 10.01
N ARG A 71 -10.31 -1.56 9.33
CA ARG A 71 -11.59 -0.87 9.21
C ARG A 71 -12.61 -1.74 8.50
N LEU A 72 -12.26 -2.33 7.36
CA LEU A 72 -13.14 -3.24 6.62
C LEU A 72 -13.54 -4.47 7.44
N LEU A 73 -12.67 -4.96 8.31
CA LEU A 73 -12.95 -6.07 9.21
C LEU A 73 -13.70 -5.67 10.49
N GLY A 74 -14.01 -4.39 10.70
CA GLY A 74 -14.63 -3.90 11.92
C GLY A 74 -13.78 -4.11 13.19
N LYS A 75 -12.48 -4.33 13.04
CA LYS A 75 -11.57 -4.60 14.16
C LYS A 75 -11.19 -3.31 14.88
N LYS A 76 -11.13 -3.35 16.21
CA LYS A 76 -10.56 -2.28 17.02
C LYS A 76 -9.10 -2.03 16.65
N ARG A 77 -8.56 -0.86 17.04
CA ARG A 77 -7.15 -0.51 16.83
C ARG A 77 -6.26 -1.62 17.40
N GLY A 78 -5.36 -2.17 16.58
CA GLY A 78 -4.37 -3.18 16.95
C GLY A 78 -2.96 -2.62 16.81
N SER A 79 -1.96 -3.47 16.95
CA SER A 79 -0.57 -3.13 16.68
C SER A 79 -0.22 -3.46 15.22
N PHE A 80 0.45 -2.55 14.54
CA PHE A 80 1.17 -2.79 13.30
C PHE A 80 2.48 -3.54 13.62
N ASP A 81 2.99 -4.34 12.68
CA ASP A 81 4.20 -5.17 12.92
C ASP A 81 5.46 -4.34 13.23
N VAL A 82 5.44 -3.03 12.97
CA VAL A 82 6.49 -2.08 13.31
C VAL A 82 5.96 -1.06 14.32
N ALA A 83 6.70 -0.79 15.37
CA ALA A 83 6.32 0.20 16.38
C ALA A 83 6.22 1.60 15.79
N GLY A 84 5.14 2.32 16.11
CA GLY A 84 4.84 3.65 15.59
C GLY A 84 3.55 3.70 14.78
N SER A 85 3.34 4.79 14.08
CA SER A 85 2.17 5.00 13.23
C SER A 85 2.49 5.94 12.08
N ASN A 86 1.81 5.75 10.95
CA ASN A 86 1.87 6.60 9.77
C ASN A 86 3.24 6.65 9.10
N TRP A 87 4.23 7.31 9.68
CA TRP A 87 5.60 7.36 9.20
C TRP A 87 6.55 6.66 10.17
N PHE A 88 7.46 5.86 9.62
CA PHE A 88 8.42 5.04 10.37
C PHE A 88 9.82 5.45 9.95
N LEU A 89 10.67 5.83 10.89
CA LEU A 89 12.07 6.11 10.60
C LEU A 89 12.75 4.82 10.09
N ARG A 90 13.23 4.85 8.85
CA ARG A 90 13.90 3.74 8.19
C ARG A 90 15.09 4.22 7.33
N PRO A 91 16.07 3.36 7.15
CA PRO A 91 16.26 2.10 7.88
C PRO A 91 16.76 2.32 9.32
N VAL A 92 16.54 1.34 10.20
CA VAL A 92 17.25 1.24 11.49
C VAL A 92 18.65 0.68 11.23
N GLU A 93 18.76 -0.30 10.34
CA GLU A 93 19.98 -0.90 9.84
C GLU A 93 19.90 -1.01 8.32
N ILE A 94 20.93 -0.57 7.61
CA ILE A 94 21.02 -0.69 6.16
C ILE A 94 21.48 -2.10 5.79
N SER A 95 20.52 -2.99 5.51
CA SER A 95 20.81 -4.34 5.02
C SER A 95 19.75 -4.81 4.05
N GLU A 96 20.12 -5.62 3.06
CA GLU A 96 19.17 -6.25 2.12
C GLU A 96 18.16 -7.15 2.84
N LYS A 97 18.59 -7.80 3.95
CA LYS A 97 17.70 -8.62 4.77
C LYS A 97 16.59 -7.80 5.40
N ALA A 98 16.94 -6.65 6.00
CA ALA A 98 15.95 -5.74 6.61
C ALA A 98 15.04 -5.11 5.57
N TRP A 99 15.59 -4.65 4.43
CA TRP A 99 14.80 -4.10 3.32
C TRP A 99 13.76 -5.10 2.80
N LYS A 100 14.19 -6.33 2.50
CA LYS A 100 13.29 -7.39 2.04
C LYS A 100 12.26 -7.80 3.10
N ALA A 101 12.60 -7.70 4.39
CA ALA A 101 11.64 -7.97 5.47
C ALA A 101 10.48 -6.95 5.45
N ASP A 102 10.79 -5.66 5.34
CA ASP A 102 9.79 -4.60 5.28
C ASP A 102 8.94 -4.68 3.99
N LEU A 103 9.55 -5.03 2.85
CA LEU A 103 8.80 -5.29 1.61
C LEU A 103 7.82 -6.48 1.74
N ARG A 104 8.17 -7.51 2.51
CA ARG A 104 7.25 -8.64 2.77
C ARG A 104 6.05 -8.22 3.62
N ILE A 105 6.20 -7.26 4.54
CA ILE A 105 5.07 -6.69 5.29
C ILE A 105 4.10 -6.02 4.31
N LEU A 106 4.61 -5.19 3.40
CA LEU A 106 3.79 -4.54 2.38
C LEU A 106 3.04 -5.55 1.50
N GLU A 107 3.73 -6.56 1.00
CA GLU A 107 3.14 -7.61 0.16
C GLU A 107 2.05 -8.39 0.88
N LYS A 108 2.34 -8.86 2.10
CA LYS A 108 1.38 -9.58 2.95
C LYS A 108 0.11 -8.78 3.16
N LEU A 109 0.23 -7.53 3.56
CA LEU A 109 -0.91 -6.66 3.84
C LEU A 109 -1.72 -6.35 2.57
N HIS A 110 -1.07 -6.21 1.41
CA HIS A 110 -1.79 -6.06 0.15
C HIS A 110 -2.63 -7.30 -0.17
N GLN A 111 -2.06 -8.49 -0.07
CA GLN A 111 -2.76 -9.74 -0.34
C GLN A 111 -3.92 -9.99 0.63
N GLU A 112 -3.73 -9.68 1.92
CA GLU A 112 -4.78 -9.80 2.92
C GLU A 112 -5.92 -8.82 2.64
N LEU A 113 -5.60 -7.55 2.37
CA LEU A 113 -6.58 -6.52 2.03
C LEU A 113 -7.38 -6.90 0.79
N ARG A 114 -6.70 -7.32 -0.28
CA ARG A 114 -7.33 -7.75 -1.52
C ARG A 114 -8.32 -8.90 -1.29
N ARG A 115 -7.93 -9.89 -0.46
CA ARG A 115 -8.81 -11.02 -0.09
C ARG A 115 -10.06 -10.54 0.66
N VAL A 116 -9.90 -9.60 1.60
CA VAL A 116 -11.02 -9.03 2.35
C VAL A 116 -11.95 -8.27 1.42
N VAL A 117 -11.42 -7.44 0.51
CA VAL A 117 -12.23 -6.71 -0.47
C VAL A 117 -13.01 -7.66 -1.37
N ALA A 118 -12.43 -8.78 -1.81
CA ALA A 118 -13.13 -9.79 -2.60
C ALA A 118 -14.32 -10.43 -1.86
N GLY A 119 -14.31 -10.41 -0.52
CA GLY A 119 -15.39 -10.92 0.33
C GLY A 119 -16.41 -9.86 0.79
N VAL A 120 -16.22 -8.60 0.46
CA VAL A 120 -17.18 -7.52 0.80
C VAL A 120 -18.50 -7.75 0.04
N LYS A 121 -19.62 -7.57 0.69
CA LYS A 121 -20.91 -7.61 0.01
C LYS A 121 -21.18 -6.27 -0.65
N GLU A 122 -21.73 -6.28 -1.85
CA GLU A 122 -22.00 -5.03 -2.59
C GLU A 122 -22.82 -4.02 -1.79
N LYS A 123 -23.85 -4.49 -1.08
CA LYS A 123 -24.71 -3.66 -0.22
C LYS A 123 -23.97 -2.96 0.91
N ASP A 124 -22.78 -3.46 1.29
CA ASP A 124 -21.99 -2.91 2.38
C ASP A 124 -20.98 -1.85 1.87
N LEU A 125 -20.83 -1.70 0.54
CA LEU A 125 -19.86 -0.76 -0.05
C LEU A 125 -20.17 0.70 0.32
N ASP A 126 -21.43 1.05 0.40
CA ASP A 126 -21.88 2.42 0.70
C ASP A 126 -21.91 2.70 2.22
N LEU A 127 -21.72 1.67 3.05
CA LEU A 127 -21.74 1.80 4.49
C LEU A 127 -20.34 2.23 5.02
N ALA A 128 -20.34 3.09 6.02
CA ALA A 128 -19.12 3.43 6.76
C ALA A 128 -18.84 2.35 7.82
N PRO A 129 -17.62 1.80 7.88
CA PRO A 129 -17.25 0.90 8.96
C PRO A 129 -17.24 1.63 10.30
N LYS A 130 -17.45 0.89 11.39
CA LYS A 130 -17.50 1.46 12.75
C LYS A 130 -16.27 2.33 13.04
N GLY A 131 -16.50 3.57 13.42
CA GLY A 131 -15.46 4.55 13.73
C GLY A 131 -14.83 5.23 12.50
N SER A 132 -15.44 5.10 11.33
CA SER A 132 -15.09 5.83 10.10
C SER A 132 -16.26 6.71 9.67
N GLN A 133 -15.93 7.86 9.09
CA GLN A 133 -16.91 8.71 8.38
C GLN A 133 -16.93 8.39 6.87
N SER A 134 -15.99 7.59 6.39
CA SER A 134 -15.87 7.23 4.98
C SER A 134 -16.45 5.84 4.73
N SER A 135 -17.16 5.67 3.61
CA SER A 135 -17.72 4.38 3.20
C SER A 135 -16.61 3.35 2.89
N ASN A 136 -16.99 2.07 2.89
CA ASN A 136 -16.09 0.99 2.51
C ASN A 136 -15.51 1.19 1.11
N GLU A 137 -16.35 1.57 0.13
CA GLU A 137 -15.87 1.85 -1.23
C GLU A 137 -14.88 3.01 -1.27
N PHE A 138 -15.17 4.11 -0.54
CA PHE A 138 -14.23 5.23 -0.46
C PHE A 138 -12.86 4.82 0.08
N LEU A 139 -12.83 4.00 1.12
CA LEU A 139 -11.58 3.49 1.70
C LEU A 139 -10.82 2.58 0.72
N ILE A 140 -11.53 1.70 0.00
CA ILE A 140 -10.92 0.78 -0.97
C ILE A 140 -10.36 1.54 -2.17
N ARG A 141 -11.08 2.51 -2.72
CA ARG A 141 -10.55 3.37 -3.79
C ARG A 141 -9.39 4.22 -3.30
N GLY A 142 -9.53 4.78 -2.10
CA GLY A 142 -8.50 5.61 -1.49
C GLY A 142 -7.16 4.91 -1.35
N ILE A 143 -7.16 3.63 -0.93
CA ILE A 143 -5.90 2.88 -0.78
C ILE A 143 -5.26 2.54 -2.14
N ALA A 144 -6.03 2.35 -3.20
CA ALA A 144 -5.50 2.18 -4.55
C ALA A 144 -4.85 3.49 -5.06
N PHE A 145 -5.52 4.62 -4.89
CA PHE A 145 -4.96 5.92 -5.27
C PHE A 145 -3.73 6.29 -4.44
N HIS A 146 -3.69 5.90 -3.19
CA HIS A 146 -2.54 6.09 -2.32
C HIS A 146 -1.31 5.30 -2.82
N ASP A 147 -1.50 4.09 -3.32
CA ASP A 147 -0.42 3.32 -3.96
C ASP A 147 0.14 4.04 -5.19
N ILE A 148 -0.72 4.56 -6.07
CA ILE A 148 -0.32 5.30 -7.27
C ILE A 148 0.42 6.58 -6.90
N TYR A 149 -0.09 7.32 -5.90
CA TYR A 149 0.56 8.53 -5.40
C TYR A 149 1.99 8.27 -4.93
N HIS A 150 2.20 7.21 -4.16
CA HIS A 150 3.52 6.83 -3.68
C HIS A 150 4.41 6.20 -4.75
N ALA A 151 3.85 5.48 -5.72
CA ALA A 151 4.59 5.00 -6.88
C ALA A 151 5.25 6.17 -7.64
N GLY A 152 4.51 7.26 -7.85
CA GLY A 152 5.05 8.49 -8.47
C GLY A 152 6.18 9.10 -7.66
N GLN A 153 6.05 9.20 -6.33
CA GLN A 153 7.10 9.70 -5.44
C GLN A 153 8.37 8.83 -5.50
N ILE A 154 8.23 7.51 -5.49
CA ILE A 154 9.36 6.57 -5.60
C ILE A 154 10.07 6.76 -6.94
N GLN A 155 9.35 6.88 -8.05
CA GLN A 155 9.95 7.12 -9.36
C GLN A 155 10.72 8.46 -9.40
N LEU A 156 10.18 9.49 -8.77
CA LEU A 156 10.87 10.78 -8.64
C LEU A 156 12.16 10.65 -7.84
N LEU A 157 12.13 10.00 -6.69
CA LEU A 157 13.32 9.77 -5.84
C LEU A 157 14.41 8.96 -6.57
N LYS A 158 14.02 7.94 -7.35
CA LYS A 158 14.94 7.17 -8.20
C LYS A 158 15.65 8.05 -9.23
N ARG A 159 14.94 8.97 -9.86
CA ARG A 159 15.53 9.92 -10.82
C ARG A 159 16.46 10.92 -10.14
N MET A 160 16.02 11.49 -9.01
CA MET A 160 16.85 12.45 -8.24
C MET A 160 18.15 11.81 -7.80
N LYS A 161 18.13 10.58 -7.29
CA LYS A 161 19.35 9.88 -6.87
C LYS A 161 20.32 9.68 -8.03
N ARG A 162 19.83 9.22 -9.20
CA ARG A 162 20.68 9.03 -10.39
C ARG A 162 21.38 10.31 -10.86
N ASN A 163 20.76 11.47 -10.63
CA ASN A 163 21.32 12.75 -11.01
C ASN A 163 22.25 13.33 -9.92
N ALA A 164 22.25 12.77 -8.72
CA ALA A 164 23.12 13.17 -7.62
C ALA A 164 24.39 12.30 -7.48
N SER A 165 24.49 11.23 -8.29
CA SER A 165 25.65 10.32 -8.40
C SER A 165 26.52 10.70 -9.57
#